data_12ca5c49a8cabbd61385e368cc681275
#
_entry.id   12ca5c49a8cabbd61385e368cc681275
#
_cell.length_a   1.000
_cell.length_b   1.000
_cell.length_c   1.000
_cell.angle_alpha   90.00
_cell.angle_beta   90.00
_cell.angle_gamma   90.00
#
_symmetry.space_group_name_H-M   'P 1'
#
loop_
_entity.id
_entity.type
_entity.pdbx_description
1 polymer ?
#
loop_
_entity_poly.entity_id
_entity_poly.type
_entity_poly.pdbx_seq_one_letter_code
_entity_poly.pdbx_strand_id
1 'polypeptide(L)'
;VLVLPWHDPPRLGKTVATLDHLSNGRVSLGIGVAMTEDEFENLGVDFKTRGRRTDDLLGALQALWTQETPEYSGPFYAYSGQKFSPKPKQRPYPPILVGGGSKAALRRTVRFGDGWHALRKTPGQIREAMAELAAMMEAAGRNVADLHISISLPVGMGMKASSRVADDHTSLKGAAQDMADTIRAYGEAGIDEVVLSFASREKAAHAEMIELLAGEVRQLVD
;
A
#
# COMPACT_ATOMS: atom_id res chain seq x y z
N VAL A 1 -0.83 -4.87 -2.11
CA VAL A 1 -2.04 -4.06 -1.81
C VAL A 1 -3.28 -4.76 -2.33
N LEU A 2 -4.39 -4.58 -1.63
CA LEU A 2 -5.70 -5.12 -2.00
C LEU A 2 -6.35 -4.22 -3.05
N VAL A 3 -6.91 -4.78 -4.12
CA VAL A 3 -7.69 -4.01 -5.11
C VAL A 3 -9.07 -3.71 -4.53
N LEU A 4 -9.20 -2.55 -3.92
CA LEU A 4 -10.33 -2.22 -3.07
C LEU A 4 -11.69 -2.23 -3.81
N PRO A 5 -11.83 -1.70 -5.06
CA PRO A 5 -13.12 -1.67 -5.76
C PRO A 5 -13.74 -3.05 -6.04
N TRP A 6 -13.03 -4.14 -5.83
CA TRP A 6 -13.54 -5.51 -6.00
C TRP A 6 -14.31 -6.02 -4.77
N HIS A 7 -14.31 -5.27 -3.69
CA HIS A 7 -14.81 -5.72 -2.39
C HIS A 7 -16.10 -5.01 -2.00
N ASP A 8 -16.84 -5.71 -1.13
CA ASP A 8 -18.02 -5.22 -0.46
C ASP A 8 -17.65 -4.72 0.95
N PRO A 9 -18.11 -3.52 1.40
CA PRO A 9 -17.67 -2.93 2.64
C PRO A 9 -17.96 -3.79 3.89
N PRO A 10 -19.17 -4.32 4.11
CA PRO A 10 -19.45 -5.15 5.29
C PRO A 10 -18.61 -6.42 5.35
N ARG A 11 -18.44 -7.11 4.23
CA ARG A 11 -17.62 -8.32 4.17
C ARG A 11 -16.15 -8.02 4.43
N LEU A 12 -15.59 -7.04 3.73
CA LEU A 12 -14.20 -6.65 3.90
C LEU A 12 -13.96 -6.11 5.32
N GLY A 13 -14.84 -5.25 5.80
CA GLY A 13 -14.76 -4.71 7.15
C GLY A 13 -14.72 -5.79 8.22
N LYS A 14 -15.56 -6.83 8.08
CA LYS A 14 -15.58 -8.00 8.97
C LYS A 14 -14.28 -8.81 8.89
N THR A 15 -13.80 -9.07 7.67
CA THR A 15 -12.55 -9.80 7.45
C THR A 15 -11.37 -9.09 8.10
N VAL A 16 -11.22 -7.79 7.85
CA VAL A 16 -10.12 -6.99 8.41
C VAL A 16 -10.20 -6.94 9.94
N ALA A 17 -11.39 -6.68 10.51
CA ALA A 17 -11.56 -6.66 11.97
C ALA A 17 -11.24 -8.02 12.61
N THR A 18 -11.64 -9.13 11.99
CA THR A 18 -11.32 -10.47 12.48
C THR A 18 -9.82 -10.76 12.44
N LEU A 19 -9.16 -10.44 11.31
CA LEU A 19 -7.71 -10.60 11.19
C LEU A 19 -6.96 -9.73 12.20
N ASP A 20 -7.46 -8.54 12.47
CA ASP A 20 -6.86 -7.64 13.45
C ASP A 20 -6.93 -8.22 14.88
N HIS A 21 -8.01 -8.86 15.25
CA HIS A 21 -8.09 -9.61 16.52
C HIS A 21 -7.16 -10.82 16.53
N LEU A 22 -7.16 -11.64 15.48
CA LEU A 22 -6.31 -12.83 15.39
C LEU A 22 -4.81 -12.49 15.41
N SER A 23 -4.44 -11.39 14.80
CA SER A 23 -3.06 -10.90 14.78
C SER A 23 -2.66 -10.15 16.05
N ASN A 24 -3.60 -9.93 16.98
CA ASN A 24 -3.38 -9.10 18.18
C ASN A 24 -3.05 -7.63 17.85
N GLY A 25 -3.69 -7.04 16.82
CA GLY A 25 -3.51 -5.63 16.45
C GLY A 25 -2.27 -5.37 15.59
N ARG A 26 -1.88 -6.32 14.74
CA ARG A 26 -0.72 -6.20 13.82
C ARG A 26 -1.10 -6.05 12.35
N VAL A 27 -2.39 -5.89 12.03
CA VAL A 27 -2.85 -5.71 10.64
C VAL A 27 -2.58 -4.29 10.18
N SER A 28 -2.07 -4.14 8.95
CA SER A 28 -2.13 -2.92 8.16
C SER A 28 -2.85 -3.23 6.85
N LEU A 29 -3.76 -2.35 6.42
CA LEU A 29 -4.55 -2.54 5.21
C LEU A 29 -3.95 -1.76 4.04
N GLY A 30 -3.14 -2.42 3.21
CA GLY A 30 -2.64 -1.84 1.97
C GLY A 30 -3.71 -1.89 0.87
N ILE A 31 -4.08 -0.75 0.30
CA ILE A 31 -5.14 -0.64 -0.72
C ILE A 31 -4.63 -0.09 -2.04
N GLY A 32 -5.25 -0.54 -3.13
CA GLY A 32 -5.04 -0.04 -4.48
C GLY A 32 -6.33 -0.01 -5.29
N VAL A 33 -6.26 0.57 -6.50
CA VAL A 33 -7.43 0.76 -7.38
C VAL A 33 -7.41 -0.12 -8.62
N ALA A 34 -6.43 -1.05 -8.75
CA ALA A 34 -6.05 -1.79 -9.94
C ALA A 34 -5.39 -0.93 -11.04
N MET A 35 -4.86 -1.60 -12.07
CA MET A 35 -4.09 -0.95 -13.13
C MET A 35 -4.76 -1.06 -14.51
N THR A 36 -5.42 -2.18 -14.81
CA THR A 36 -5.92 -2.51 -16.14
C THR A 36 -7.41 -2.78 -16.13
N GLU A 37 -8.07 -2.61 -17.28
CA GLU A 37 -9.52 -2.76 -17.43
C GLU A 37 -9.95 -4.21 -17.38
N ASP A 38 -9.15 -5.11 -17.93
CA ASP A 38 -9.38 -6.56 -17.91
C ASP A 38 -9.48 -7.16 -16.50
N GLU A 39 -8.85 -6.52 -15.50
CA GLU A 39 -9.02 -6.87 -14.08
C GLU A 39 -10.48 -6.69 -13.59
N PHE A 40 -11.32 -5.97 -14.32
CA PHE A 40 -12.72 -5.66 -13.98
C PHE A 40 -13.76 -6.38 -14.84
N GLU A 41 -13.39 -6.91 -16.01
CA GLU A 41 -14.31 -7.46 -17.00
C GLU A 41 -15.30 -8.49 -16.43
N ASN A 42 -14.86 -9.31 -15.48
CA ASN A 42 -15.67 -10.39 -14.90
C ASN A 42 -16.30 -10.05 -13.53
N LEU A 43 -16.17 -8.80 -13.07
CA LEU A 43 -16.60 -8.42 -11.73
C LEU A 43 -17.87 -7.55 -11.70
N GLY A 44 -18.40 -7.18 -12.87
CA GLY A 44 -19.57 -6.30 -12.96
C GLY A 44 -19.32 -4.89 -12.42
N VAL A 45 -18.05 -4.48 -12.34
CA VAL A 45 -17.63 -3.17 -11.85
C VAL A 45 -17.05 -2.35 -12.99
N ASP A 46 -17.59 -1.17 -13.25
CA ASP A 46 -17.07 -0.26 -14.26
C ASP A 46 -15.68 0.27 -13.83
N PHE A 47 -14.66 -0.06 -14.62
CA PHE A 47 -13.28 0.36 -14.43
C PHE A 47 -13.12 1.88 -14.27
N LYS A 48 -13.91 2.68 -15.00
CA LYS A 48 -13.84 4.15 -14.92
C LYS A 48 -14.28 4.70 -13.57
N THR A 49 -15.04 3.92 -12.81
CA THR A 49 -15.50 4.31 -11.46
C THR A 49 -14.54 3.92 -10.34
N ARG A 50 -13.51 3.13 -10.63
CA ARG A 50 -12.64 2.49 -9.62
C ARG A 50 -12.11 3.43 -8.53
N GLY A 51 -11.67 4.64 -8.92
CA GLY A 51 -11.17 5.64 -7.97
C GLY A 51 -12.24 6.14 -7.01
N ARG A 52 -13.40 6.56 -7.56
CA ARG A 52 -14.54 7.05 -6.76
C ARG A 52 -15.13 5.94 -5.89
N ARG A 53 -15.20 4.71 -6.42
CA ARG A 53 -15.68 3.54 -5.68
C ARG A 53 -14.73 3.19 -4.52
N THR A 54 -13.41 3.33 -4.72
CA THR A 54 -12.42 3.18 -3.65
C THR A 54 -12.62 4.22 -2.54
N ASP A 55 -12.78 5.48 -2.90
CA ASP A 55 -12.98 6.56 -1.93
C ASP A 55 -14.27 6.36 -1.14
N ASP A 56 -15.34 5.95 -1.80
CA ASP A 56 -16.62 5.63 -1.19
C ASP A 56 -16.54 4.42 -0.24
N LEU A 57 -15.85 3.36 -0.66
CA LEU A 57 -15.64 2.17 0.16
C LEU A 57 -14.80 2.46 1.41
N LEU A 58 -13.78 3.31 1.31
CA LEU A 58 -12.99 3.72 2.47
C LEU A 58 -13.85 4.47 3.49
N GLY A 59 -14.69 5.40 3.06
CA GLY A 59 -15.64 6.09 3.96
C GLY A 59 -16.62 5.11 4.61
N ALA A 60 -17.12 4.14 3.83
CA ALA A 60 -17.98 3.08 4.33
C ALA A 60 -17.29 2.21 5.39
N LEU A 61 -16.04 1.78 5.15
CA LEU A 61 -15.26 1.00 6.11
C LEU A 61 -15.00 1.78 7.41
N GLN A 62 -14.63 3.05 7.32
CA GLN A 62 -14.42 3.88 8.51
C GLN A 62 -15.69 3.97 9.37
N ALA A 63 -16.86 4.18 8.76
CA ALA A 63 -18.12 4.18 9.47
C ALA A 63 -18.42 2.82 10.14
N LEU A 64 -18.20 1.70 9.43
CA LEU A 64 -18.35 0.35 9.99
C LEU A 64 -17.46 0.11 11.21
N TRP A 65 -16.24 0.58 11.19
CA TRP A 65 -15.26 0.32 12.25
C TRP A 65 -15.39 1.25 13.46
N THR A 66 -15.86 2.49 13.26
CA THR A 66 -15.83 3.52 14.31
C THR A 66 -17.20 3.78 14.96
N GLN A 67 -18.29 3.70 14.20
CA GLN A 67 -19.63 3.99 14.73
C GLN A 67 -20.23 2.78 15.45
N GLU A 68 -20.92 2.98 16.56
CA GLU A 68 -21.59 1.89 17.28
C GLU A 68 -22.71 1.28 16.44
N THR A 69 -23.58 2.11 15.89
CA THR A 69 -24.57 1.74 14.87
C THR A 69 -24.16 2.41 13.56
N PRO A 70 -23.47 1.67 12.67
CA PRO A 70 -22.95 2.26 11.47
C PRO A 70 -24.04 2.76 10.52
N GLU A 71 -23.91 4.01 10.10
CA GLU A 71 -24.72 4.62 9.06
C GLU A 71 -23.80 5.21 7.99
N TYR A 72 -24.07 4.88 6.74
CA TYR A 72 -23.32 5.39 5.61
C TYR A 72 -24.23 5.51 4.38
N SER A 73 -24.11 6.61 3.66
CA SER A 73 -24.81 6.84 2.39
C SER A 73 -23.85 7.53 1.42
N GLY A 74 -23.33 6.74 0.50
CA GLY A 74 -22.43 7.17 -0.55
C GLY A 74 -22.95 6.84 -1.94
N PRO A 75 -22.23 7.21 -2.99
CA PRO A 75 -22.67 7.00 -4.37
C PRO A 75 -22.69 5.53 -4.81
N PHE A 76 -21.99 4.63 -4.13
CA PHE A 76 -21.91 3.22 -4.48
C PHE A 76 -22.32 2.30 -3.33
N TYR A 77 -22.22 2.75 -2.10
CA TYR A 77 -22.53 1.95 -0.91
C TYR A 77 -23.42 2.73 0.05
N ALA A 78 -24.43 2.04 0.57
CA ALA A 78 -25.31 2.59 1.60
C ALA A 78 -25.71 1.49 2.56
N TYR A 79 -25.77 1.80 3.86
CA TYR A 79 -26.29 0.92 4.90
C TYR A 79 -26.68 1.75 6.12
N SER A 80 -27.64 1.24 6.91
CA SER A 80 -28.10 1.87 8.13
C SER A 80 -28.71 0.84 9.09
N GLY A 81 -28.69 1.15 10.38
CA GLY A 81 -29.48 0.46 11.41
C GLY A 81 -29.01 -0.93 11.80
N GLN A 82 -27.88 -1.42 11.31
CA GLN A 82 -27.35 -2.73 11.67
C GLN A 82 -26.09 -2.60 12.53
N LYS A 83 -26.05 -3.31 13.65
CA LYS A 83 -24.81 -3.41 14.45
C LYS A 83 -23.73 -4.16 13.68
N PHE A 84 -22.52 -3.64 13.72
CA PHE A 84 -21.34 -4.26 13.13
C PHE A 84 -20.36 -4.68 14.23
N SER A 85 -20.14 -5.99 14.36
CA SER A 85 -19.23 -6.58 15.36
C SER A 85 -18.51 -7.79 14.78
N PRO A 86 -17.25 -8.08 15.17
CA PRO A 86 -16.44 -7.26 16.07
C PRO A 86 -15.98 -5.96 15.41
N LYS A 87 -15.69 -4.94 16.21
CA LYS A 87 -14.90 -3.79 15.77
C LYS A 87 -13.43 -4.21 15.71
N PRO A 88 -12.56 -3.55 14.91
CA PRO A 88 -11.13 -3.82 14.96
C PRO A 88 -10.56 -3.68 16.37
N LYS A 89 -9.48 -4.41 16.66
CA LYS A 89 -8.74 -4.28 17.91
C LYS A 89 -7.99 -2.96 18.00
N GLN A 90 -7.36 -2.57 16.89
CA GLN A 90 -6.68 -1.28 16.75
C GLN A 90 -7.68 -0.12 16.74
N ARG A 91 -7.29 1.05 17.23
CA ARG A 91 -8.12 2.23 17.32
C ARG A 91 -7.49 3.41 16.55
N PRO A 92 -8.28 4.15 15.77
CA PRO A 92 -9.72 3.94 15.49
C PRO A 92 -10.01 2.72 14.62
N TYR A 93 -9.03 2.24 13.83
CA TYR A 93 -9.04 1.06 12.96
C TYR A 93 -7.60 0.70 12.56
N PRO A 94 -7.35 -0.46 11.89
CA PRO A 94 -6.03 -0.80 11.36
C PRO A 94 -5.51 0.27 10.39
N PRO A 95 -4.21 0.61 10.42
CA PRO A 95 -3.63 1.58 9.51
C PRO A 95 -3.92 1.29 8.05
N ILE A 96 -4.27 2.32 7.28
CA ILE A 96 -4.57 2.25 5.85
C ILE A 96 -3.37 2.77 5.06
N LEU A 97 -2.73 1.90 4.27
CA LEU A 97 -1.62 2.25 3.38
C LEU A 97 -2.14 2.39 1.95
N VAL A 98 -2.12 3.59 1.41
CA VAL A 98 -2.64 3.87 0.06
C VAL A 98 -1.57 3.60 -0.98
N GLY A 99 -1.81 2.61 -1.86
CA GLY A 99 -0.93 2.26 -2.95
C GLY A 99 -1.12 3.12 -4.19
N GLY A 100 -0.02 3.40 -4.87
CA GLY A 100 0.01 4.06 -6.17
C GLY A 100 0.89 5.30 -6.24
N GLY A 101 1.24 5.68 -7.48
CA GLY A 101 2.14 6.82 -7.74
C GLY A 101 1.47 8.03 -8.38
N SER A 102 0.15 8.03 -8.55
CA SER A 102 -0.59 9.13 -9.19
C SER A 102 -0.99 10.22 -8.18
N LYS A 103 -1.25 11.44 -8.67
CA LYS A 103 -1.82 12.52 -7.85
C LYS A 103 -3.14 12.12 -7.16
N ALA A 104 -3.93 11.25 -7.79
CA ALA A 104 -5.15 10.73 -7.17
C ALA A 104 -4.85 9.82 -5.98
N ALA A 105 -3.77 9.03 -6.03
CA ALA A 105 -3.31 8.23 -4.90
C ALA A 105 -2.81 9.13 -3.76
N LEU A 106 -2.02 10.17 -4.05
CA LEU A 106 -1.56 11.14 -3.03
C LEU A 106 -2.75 11.84 -2.35
N ARG A 107 -3.74 12.33 -3.12
CA ARG A 107 -4.97 12.92 -2.54
C ARG A 107 -5.73 11.94 -1.65
N ARG A 108 -5.77 10.65 -2.02
CA ARG A 108 -6.40 9.60 -1.21
C ARG A 108 -5.61 9.34 0.06
N THR A 109 -4.29 9.34 0.01
CA THR A 109 -3.41 9.26 1.19
C THR A 109 -3.73 10.40 2.16
N VAL A 110 -3.78 11.64 1.67
CA VAL A 110 -4.13 12.81 2.50
C VAL A 110 -5.49 12.66 3.17
N ARG A 111 -6.48 12.12 2.45
CA ARG A 111 -7.86 12.03 2.96
C ARG A 111 -8.09 10.85 3.90
N PHE A 112 -7.50 9.68 3.62
CA PHE A 112 -7.87 8.41 4.27
C PHE A 112 -6.68 7.63 4.82
N GLY A 113 -5.45 7.94 4.36
CA GLY A 113 -4.28 7.10 4.62
C GLY A 113 -3.57 7.44 5.92
N ASP A 114 -3.05 6.40 6.55
CA ASP A 114 -2.05 6.44 7.62
C ASP A 114 -0.65 6.17 7.03
N GLY A 115 -0.57 5.86 5.73
CA GLY A 115 0.66 5.71 4.99
C GLY A 115 0.47 5.71 3.48
N TRP A 116 1.58 5.84 2.77
CA TRP A 116 1.65 5.78 1.32
C TRP A 116 2.58 4.65 0.88
N HIS A 117 2.06 3.74 0.05
CA HIS A 117 2.86 2.69 -0.57
C HIS A 117 3.20 3.07 -2.01
N ALA A 118 4.40 3.59 -2.20
CA ALA A 118 4.89 4.03 -3.50
C ALA A 118 5.11 2.86 -4.46
N LEU A 119 4.88 3.08 -5.74
CA LEU A 119 5.08 2.10 -6.78
C LEU A 119 5.93 2.68 -7.92
N ARG A 120 6.96 1.94 -8.35
CA ARG A 120 7.75 2.23 -9.55
C ARG A 120 8.27 3.67 -9.63
N LYS A 121 8.87 4.16 -8.54
CA LYS A 121 9.47 5.48 -8.46
C LYS A 121 10.94 5.36 -8.09
N THR A 122 11.79 6.15 -8.73
CA THR A 122 13.20 6.31 -8.32
C THR A 122 13.28 7.14 -7.03
N PRO A 123 14.41 7.12 -6.29
CA PRO A 123 14.59 7.99 -5.12
C PRO A 123 14.36 9.47 -5.41
N GLY A 124 14.75 9.97 -6.60
CA GLY A 124 14.46 11.34 -7.03
C GLY A 124 12.96 11.62 -7.14
N GLN A 125 12.22 10.72 -7.80
CA GLN A 125 10.77 10.82 -7.93
C GLN A 125 10.03 10.64 -6.59
N ILE A 126 10.61 9.91 -5.62
CA ILE A 126 10.08 9.84 -4.25
C ILE A 126 10.22 11.21 -3.58
N ARG A 127 11.39 11.86 -3.63
CA ARG A 127 11.58 13.20 -3.06
C ARG A 127 10.58 14.22 -3.63
N GLU A 128 10.36 14.22 -4.94
CA GLU A 128 9.36 15.08 -5.58
C GLU A 128 7.93 14.79 -5.07
N ALA A 129 7.57 13.51 -5.03
CA ALA A 129 6.24 13.10 -4.54
C ALA A 129 6.04 13.39 -3.04
N MET A 130 7.08 13.25 -2.23
CA MET A 130 7.05 13.60 -0.81
C MET A 130 6.87 15.10 -0.58
N ALA A 131 7.51 15.95 -1.39
CA ALA A 131 7.29 17.40 -1.34
C ALA A 131 5.84 17.77 -1.70
N GLU A 132 5.28 17.14 -2.76
CA GLU A 132 3.86 17.34 -3.13
C GLU A 132 2.93 16.85 -2.02
N LEU A 133 3.20 15.68 -1.45
CA LEU A 133 2.40 15.09 -0.37
C LEU A 133 2.45 15.95 0.89
N ALA A 134 3.62 16.47 1.27
CA ALA A 134 3.79 17.36 2.41
C ALA A 134 2.94 18.63 2.28
N ALA A 135 2.97 19.29 1.12
CA ALA A 135 2.15 20.48 0.85
C ALA A 135 0.64 20.16 0.92
N MET A 136 0.21 19.00 0.39
CA MET A 136 -1.18 18.57 0.46
C MET A 136 -1.62 18.25 1.90
N MET A 137 -0.75 17.63 2.70
CA MET A 137 -1.01 17.29 4.10
C MET A 137 -1.14 18.56 4.95
N GLU A 138 -0.22 19.51 4.79
CA GLU A 138 -0.26 20.82 5.45
C GLU A 138 -1.57 21.56 5.13
N ALA A 139 -1.96 21.61 3.86
CA ALA A 139 -3.21 22.23 3.44
C ALA A 139 -4.46 21.55 4.04
N ALA A 140 -4.36 20.27 4.40
CA ALA A 140 -5.41 19.51 5.08
C ALA A 140 -5.31 19.54 6.62
N GLY A 141 -4.38 20.30 7.18
CA GLY A 141 -4.14 20.37 8.63
C GLY A 141 -3.52 19.09 9.22
N ARG A 142 -2.82 18.29 8.39
CA ARG A 142 -2.15 17.05 8.77
C ARG A 142 -0.63 17.18 8.61
N ASN A 143 0.13 16.38 9.35
CA ASN A 143 1.58 16.33 9.22
C ASN A 143 2.01 15.14 8.37
N VAL A 144 2.87 15.36 7.37
CA VAL A 144 3.44 14.28 6.54
C VAL A 144 4.30 13.31 7.35
N ALA A 145 4.89 13.77 8.44
CA ALA A 145 5.68 12.93 9.35
C ALA A 145 4.84 11.87 10.11
N ASP A 146 3.51 12.01 10.11
CA ASP A 146 2.61 11.00 10.70
C ASP A 146 2.34 9.82 9.76
N LEU A 147 2.79 9.91 8.49
CA LEU A 147 2.59 8.86 7.49
C LEU A 147 3.73 7.85 7.53
N HIS A 148 3.38 6.57 7.44
CA HIS A 148 4.33 5.51 7.12
C HIS A 148 4.51 5.40 5.60
N ILE A 149 5.73 5.58 5.12
CA ILE A 149 6.05 5.61 3.69
C ILE A 149 6.78 4.33 3.29
N SER A 150 6.20 3.55 2.42
CA SER A 150 6.80 2.29 1.95
C SER A 150 6.89 2.21 0.43
N ILE A 151 7.78 1.35 -0.06
CA ILE A 151 7.92 1.06 -1.49
C ILE A 151 8.13 -0.43 -1.72
N SER A 152 7.57 -0.97 -2.81
CA SER A 152 7.90 -2.32 -3.26
C SER A 152 9.00 -2.28 -4.29
N LEU A 153 10.12 -2.97 -4.01
CA LEU A 153 11.24 -3.14 -4.94
C LEU A 153 11.37 -4.60 -5.37
N PRO A 154 11.33 -4.88 -6.68
CA PRO A 154 11.67 -6.22 -7.17
C PRO A 154 13.15 -6.48 -6.97
N VAL A 155 13.49 -7.71 -6.61
CA VAL A 155 14.85 -8.20 -6.44
C VAL A 155 15.18 -9.16 -7.57
N GLY A 156 16.28 -8.93 -8.27
CA GLY A 156 16.75 -9.75 -9.38
C GLY A 156 18.22 -10.14 -9.26
N MET A 157 18.53 -11.43 -9.19
CA MET A 157 19.87 -11.96 -9.43
C MET A 157 20.03 -12.26 -10.92
N GLY A 158 20.82 -11.45 -11.66
CA GLY A 158 21.30 -11.80 -13.01
C GLY A 158 20.25 -12.11 -14.08
N MET A 159 18.97 -12.02 -13.78
CA MET A 159 17.89 -12.30 -14.74
C MET A 159 17.59 -11.07 -15.58
N LYS A 160 17.50 -11.25 -16.90
CA LYS A 160 16.86 -10.27 -17.78
C LYS A 160 15.44 -10.03 -17.21
N ALA A 161 15.21 -8.84 -16.70
CA ALA A 161 13.88 -8.46 -16.21
C ALA A 161 12.84 -8.81 -17.25
N SER A 162 11.77 -9.50 -16.84
CA SER A 162 10.63 -9.68 -17.72
C SER A 162 10.15 -8.29 -18.13
N SER A 163 9.75 -8.11 -19.38
CA SER A 163 9.44 -6.84 -20.02
C SER A 163 8.39 -5.94 -19.33
N ARG A 164 7.86 -6.36 -18.21
CA ARG A 164 6.92 -5.61 -17.35
C ARG A 164 7.56 -4.90 -16.15
N VAL A 165 8.86 -5.12 -15.86
CA VAL A 165 9.54 -4.65 -14.64
C VAL A 165 10.83 -3.87 -14.94
N ALA A 166 11.16 -3.60 -16.16
CA ALA A 166 12.43 -3.00 -16.54
C ALA A 166 12.37 -1.48 -16.63
N ASP A 167 12.37 -0.81 -15.47
CA ASP A 167 13.07 0.46 -15.39
C ASP A 167 14.26 0.26 -14.45
N ASP A 168 15.48 0.51 -14.95
CA ASP A 168 16.75 0.08 -14.35
C ASP A 168 17.06 0.66 -12.97
N HIS A 169 16.24 1.61 -12.52
CA HIS A 169 16.42 2.34 -11.25
C HIS A 169 15.40 2.00 -10.16
N THR A 170 14.49 1.06 -10.40
CA THR A 170 13.42 0.68 -9.46
C THR A 170 13.48 -0.78 -9.02
N SER A 171 14.66 -1.41 -9.10
CA SER A 171 14.90 -2.79 -8.66
C SER A 171 16.19 -2.91 -7.88
N LEU A 172 16.26 -3.87 -6.93
CA LEU A 172 17.50 -4.24 -6.26
C LEU A 172 18.24 -5.28 -7.09
N LYS A 173 19.45 -4.95 -7.54
CA LYS A 173 20.31 -5.81 -8.35
C LYS A 173 21.78 -5.47 -8.13
N GLY A 174 22.67 -6.36 -8.57
CA GLY A 174 24.12 -6.19 -8.40
C GLY A 174 24.67 -6.90 -7.18
N ALA A 175 25.82 -6.46 -6.70
CA ALA A 175 26.44 -6.95 -5.48
C ALA A 175 25.70 -6.42 -4.21
N ALA A 176 26.00 -7.01 -3.06
CA ALA A 176 25.39 -6.60 -1.79
C ALA A 176 25.54 -5.10 -1.51
N GLN A 177 26.71 -4.52 -1.87
CA GLN A 177 26.97 -3.09 -1.72
C GLN A 177 26.04 -2.23 -2.60
N ASP A 178 25.82 -2.62 -3.87
CA ASP A 178 24.94 -1.88 -4.79
C ASP A 178 23.47 -1.89 -4.30
N MET A 179 23.05 -3.03 -3.76
CA MET A 179 21.71 -3.17 -3.15
C MET A 179 21.57 -2.31 -1.92
N ALA A 180 22.58 -2.31 -1.03
CA ALA A 180 22.60 -1.50 0.18
C ALA A 180 22.58 0.00 -0.16
N ASP A 181 23.37 0.44 -1.12
CA ASP A 181 23.40 1.83 -1.58
C ASP A 181 22.05 2.27 -2.16
N THR A 182 21.38 1.36 -2.90
CA THR A 182 20.04 1.60 -3.42
C THR A 182 19.04 1.76 -2.27
N ILE A 183 19.04 0.87 -1.27
CA ILE A 183 18.14 0.95 -0.10
C ILE A 183 18.38 2.25 0.67
N ARG A 184 19.64 2.62 0.93
CA ARG A 184 19.97 3.89 1.58
C ARG A 184 19.46 5.10 0.81
N ALA A 185 19.61 5.11 -0.53
CA ALA A 185 19.10 6.20 -1.36
C ALA A 185 17.57 6.36 -1.26
N TYR A 186 16.83 5.27 -1.06
CA TYR A 186 15.39 5.33 -0.78
C TYR A 186 15.10 5.84 0.64
N GLY A 187 15.86 5.40 1.66
CA GLY A 187 15.75 5.94 3.01
C GLY A 187 15.98 7.45 3.07
N GLU A 188 17.04 7.94 2.41
CA GLU A 188 17.34 9.37 2.27
C GLU A 188 16.26 10.15 1.48
N ALA A 189 15.49 9.46 0.65
CA ALA A 189 14.35 10.03 -0.05
C ALA A 189 13.07 10.08 0.78
N GLY A 190 13.06 9.50 2.00
CA GLY A 190 11.93 9.50 2.92
C GLY A 190 11.11 8.21 2.90
N ILE A 191 11.70 7.07 2.52
CA ILE A 191 11.08 5.75 2.63
C ILE A 191 11.42 5.14 3.99
N ASP A 192 10.40 4.74 4.76
CA ASP A 192 10.54 4.07 6.06
C ASP A 192 10.67 2.55 5.91
N GLU A 193 10.05 1.97 4.87
CA GLU A 193 10.00 0.52 4.67
C GLU A 193 10.17 0.14 3.21
N VAL A 194 11.08 -0.79 2.93
CA VAL A 194 11.24 -1.41 1.61
C VAL A 194 10.66 -2.83 1.64
N VAL A 195 9.61 -3.05 0.85
CA VAL A 195 9.00 -4.37 0.64
C VAL A 195 9.65 -5.04 -0.55
N LEU A 196 10.31 -6.17 -0.33
CA LEU A 196 11.03 -6.89 -1.37
C LEU A 196 10.12 -7.90 -2.08
N SER A 197 10.10 -7.86 -3.41
CA SER A 197 9.37 -8.80 -4.24
C SER A 197 10.33 -9.60 -5.13
N PHE A 198 10.21 -10.92 -5.08
CA PHE A 198 11.08 -11.82 -5.85
C PHE A 198 10.43 -12.18 -7.18
N ALA A 199 11.15 -11.93 -8.27
CA ALA A 199 10.66 -12.22 -9.64
C ALA A 199 10.82 -13.69 -10.04
N SER A 200 11.71 -14.44 -9.38
CA SER A 200 11.91 -15.87 -9.66
C SER A 200 10.75 -16.71 -9.11
N ARG A 201 10.49 -17.85 -9.78
CA ARG A 201 9.58 -18.89 -9.27
C ARG A 201 10.32 -20.07 -8.63
N GLU A 202 11.65 -20.04 -8.65
CA GLU A 202 12.50 -21.11 -8.12
C GLU A 202 12.76 -20.88 -6.63
N LYS A 203 12.40 -21.88 -5.80
CA LYS A 203 12.55 -21.81 -4.34
C LYS A 203 14.00 -21.64 -3.89
N ALA A 204 14.95 -22.31 -4.59
CA ALA A 204 16.37 -22.21 -4.29
C ALA A 204 16.88 -20.76 -4.46
N ALA A 205 16.54 -20.12 -5.60
CA ALA A 205 16.90 -18.73 -5.86
C ALA A 205 16.30 -17.76 -4.83
N HIS A 206 15.11 -18.04 -4.30
CA HIS A 206 14.54 -17.24 -3.21
C HIS A 206 15.33 -17.41 -1.91
N ALA A 207 15.73 -18.62 -1.54
CA ALA A 207 16.50 -18.88 -0.33
C ALA A 207 17.85 -18.17 -0.37
N GLU A 208 18.61 -18.35 -1.45
CA GLU A 208 19.89 -17.65 -1.67
C GLU A 208 19.76 -16.13 -1.58
N MET A 209 18.71 -15.56 -2.17
CA MET A 209 18.47 -14.13 -2.13
C MET A 209 18.11 -13.65 -0.71
N ILE A 210 17.29 -14.40 0.02
CA ILE A 210 16.94 -14.07 1.41
C ILE A 210 18.20 -14.12 2.30
N GLU A 211 19.07 -15.11 2.12
CA GLU A 211 20.33 -15.23 2.84
C GLU A 211 21.26 -14.05 2.55
N LEU A 212 21.42 -13.66 1.27
CA LEU A 212 22.20 -12.49 0.86
C LEU A 212 21.65 -11.21 1.49
N LEU A 213 20.35 -10.98 1.38
CA LEU A 213 19.69 -9.78 1.89
C LEU A 213 19.75 -9.69 3.41
N ALA A 214 19.49 -10.79 4.11
CA ALA A 214 19.50 -10.81 5.58
C ALA A 214 20.91 -10.85 6.18
N GLY A 215 21.86 -11.50 5.49
CA GLY A 215 23.24 -11.64 5.96
C GLY A 215 24.13 -10.44 5.60
N GLU A 216 24.26 -10.17 4.30
CA GLU A 216 25.24 -9.18 3.82
C GLU A 216 24.63 -7.79 3.65
N VAL A 217 23.51 -7.70 2.89
CA VAL A 217 22.92 -6.39 2.56
C VAL A 217 22.45 -5.65 3.81
N ARG A 218 21.80 -6.35 4.73
CA ARG A 218 21.31 -5.74 5.97
C ARG A 218 22.42 -5.12 6.80
N GLN A 219 23.57 -5.82 6.93
CA GLN A 219 24.72 -5.30 7.68
C GLN A 219 25.34 -4.05 7.05
N LEU A 220 25.14 -3.87 5.75
CA LEU A 220 25.62 -2.69 5.02
C LEU A 220 24.64 -1.51 5.09
N VAL A 221 23.36 -1.75 5.36
CA VAL A 221 22.33 -0.71 5.48
C VAL A 221 22.27 -0.11 6.89
N ASP A 222 22.41 -0.95 7.91
CA ASP A 222 22.45 -0.55 9.33
C ASP A 222 23.76 0.23 9.66
#